data_c2e07a8a5c24c45e541e76a9304e93ed
#
_entry.id   c2e07a8a5c24c45e541e76a9304e93ed
#
_cell.length_a   1.000
_cell.length_b   1.000
_cell.length_c   1.000
_cell.angle_alpha   90.00
_cell.angle_beta   90.00
_cell.angle_gamma   90.00
#
_symmetry.space_group_name_H-M   'P 1'
#
loop_
_entity.id
_entity.type
_entity.pdbx_description
1 polymer ?
#
loop_
_entity_poly.entity_id
_entity_poly.type
_entity_poly.pdbx_seq_one_letter_code
_entity_poly.pdbx_strand_id
1 'polypeptide(L)'
;MCGIVGYIGKRKAYPILIKGLKRLEYRGYDSAGVAIISDDQQLNVYKTKGKVSDLENFVTQKDISGTIGIAHTRWATHGEPCSANAHPHYSSSEKLALIHNGIIENYAVLKEKLQDKGYIFKSSTDTEVLVQLIEYMKVTNQVSLLTAVQLALGEVIGAYAIAILDKEHPDEIIAARKSSPLVVGIGENEFFLASDATPIVEYTDKVVYLEDGEIAVLNLGKELKVVNLNNVEMIPEIKKVELNLGQLEKGGYPHFMLKEIFEQPDCIRDCMRGRINVEADNVVLSAVIDHREKLMNAKRFIIVACGTSWHAGLIGKHLIESFCRIPVEVEYAL
;
A
#
# COMPACT_ATOMS: atom_id res chain seq x y z
N MET A 1 3.65 -3.47 -8.28
CA MET A 1 3.31 -2.77 -7.00
C MET A 1 2.76 -3.79 -6.03
N CYS A 2 3.16 -3.74 -4.78
CA CYS A 2 2.73 -4.66 -3.75
C CYS A 2 1.30 -4.38 -3.25
N GLY A 3 0.67 -5.36 -2.57
CA GLY A 3 -0.66 -5.21 -1.97
C GLY A 3 -0.61 -5.29 -0.45
N ILE A 4 -1.20 -4.31 0.24
CA ILE A 4 -1.42 -4.30 1.69
C ILE A 4 -2.89 -4.55 1.97
N VAL A 5 -3.19 -5.41 2.96
CA VAL A 5 -4.52 -5.60 3.54
C VAL A 5 -4.38 -5.72 5.06
N GLY A 6 -5.23 -5.04 5.81
CA GLY A 6 -5.34 -5.16 7.26
C GLY A 6 -6.79 -5.23 7.69
N TYR A 7 -7.04 -5.87 8.81
CA TYR A 7 -8.36 -5.97 9.40
C TYR A 7 -8.28 -6.03 10.93
N ILE A 8 -9.16 -5.30 11.57
CA ILE A 8 -9.43 -5.39 12.99
C ILE A 8 -10.95 -5.27 13.22
N GLY A 9 -11.53 -6.21 13.94
CA GLY A 9 -12.99 -6.23 14.17
C GLY A 9 -13.43 -7.42 14.99
N LYS A 10 -14.69 -7.83 14.80
CA LYS A 10 -15.29 -8.98 15.51
C LYS A 10 -15.29 -10.27 14.68
N ARG A 11 -15.02 -10.17 13.37
CA ARG A 11 -15.00 -11.33 12.46
C ARG A 11 -13.61 -11.96 12.45
N LYS A 12 -13.51 -13.22 12.03
CA LYS A 12 -12.20 -13.84 11.78
C LYS A 12 -11.44 -13.06 10.72
N ALA A 13 -10.20 -12.68 11.05
CA ALA A 13 -9.39 -11.81 10.18
C ALA A 13 -8.93 -12.54 8.92
N TYR A 14 -8.48 -13.79 9.04
CA TYR A 14 -7.85 -14.52 7.94
C TYR A 14 -8.68 -14.57 6.64
N PRO A 15 -9.99 -14.91 6.64
CA PRO A 15 -10.78 -14.93 5.40
C PRO A 15 -10.86 -13.57 4.71
N ILE A 16 -10.95 -12.49 5.49
CA ILE A 16 -11.01 -11.11 4.98
C ILE A 16 -9.67 -10.73 4.34
N LEU A 17 -8.58 -11.01 5.03
CA LEU A 17 -7.22 -10.72 4.58
C LEU A 17 -6.90 -11.45 3.28
N ILE A 18 -7.16 -12.76 3.20
CA ILE A 18 -6.88 -13.55 2.01
C ILE A 18 -7.75 -13.12 0.83
N LYS A 19 -9.04 -12.85 1.06
CA LYS A 19 -9.92 -12.34 0.00
C LYS A 19 -9.43 -10.99 -0.53
N GLY A 20 -8.98 -10.12 0.36
CA GLY A 20 -8.38 -8.84 0.00
C GLY A 20 -7.09 -9.00 -0.80
N LEU A 21 -6.19 -9.89 -0.39
CA LEU A 21 -4.96 -10.18 -1.13
C LEU A 21 -5.25 -10.73 -2.54
N LYS A 22 -6.22 -11.63 -2.69
CA LYS A 22 -6.63 -12.16 -4.02
C LYS A 22 -7.08 -11.05 -4.97
N ARG A 23 -7.72 -10.00 -4.44
CA ARG A 23 -8.12 -8.83 -5.22
C ARG A 23 -6.95 -7.93 -5.61
N LEU A 24 -5.85 -7.97 -4.86
CA LEU A 24 -4.63 -7.20 -5.11
C LEU A 24 -3.53 -8.01 -5.82
N GLU A 25 -3.72 -9.32 -6.03
CA GLU A 25 -2.70 -10.21 -6.58
C GLU A 25 -2.22 -9.79 -7.97
N TYR A 26 -3.07 -9.13 -8.77
CA TYR A 26 -2.67 -8.56 -10.05
C TYR A 26 -1.55 -7.52 -9.95
N ARG A 27 -1.34 -6.93 -8.75
CA ARG A 27 -0.30 -5.93 -8.47
C ARG A 27 1.04 -6.54 -8.09
N GLY A 28 1.05 -7.78 -7.55
CA GLY A 28 2.25 -8.47 -7.11
C GLY A 28 1.92 -9.89 -6.64
N TYR A 29 2.74 -10.85 -7.03
CA TYR A 29 2.49 -12.27 -6.82
C TYR A 29 3.76 -13.12 -6.69
N ASP A 30 4.89 -12.52 -6.34
CA ASP A 30 6.14 -13.27 -6.15
C ASP A 30 6.23 -13.93 -4.77
N SER A 31 5.56 -13.33 -3.80
CA SER A 31 5.42 -13.88 -2.46
C SER A 31 4.20 -13.30 -1.75
N ALA A 32 3.66 -14.04 -0.80
CA ALA A 32 2.52 -13.63 0.01
C ALA A 32 2.73 -14.02 1.47
N GLY A 33 2.11 -13.27 2.38
CA GLY A 33 2.13 -13.60 3.79
C GLY A 33 1.09 -12.86 4.61
N VAL A 34 0.89 -13.35 5.83
CA VAL A 34 -0.09 -12.87 6.79
C VAL A 34 0.51 -12.88 8.19
N ALA A 35 0.20 -11.86 8.98
CA ALA A 35 0.39 -11.85 10.43
C ALA A 35 -0.96 -11.72 11.10
N ILE A 36 -1.22 -12.56 12.09
CA ILE A 36 -2.48 -12.60 12.87
C ILE A 36 -2.13 -12.70 14.34
N ILE A 37 -2.82 -11.92 15.16
CA ILE A 37 -2.84 -12.18 16.60
C ILE A 37 -3.98 -13.15 16.84
N SER A 38 -3.62 -14.37 17.22
CA SER A 38 -4.56 -15.48 17.42
C SER A 38 -5.42 -15.32 18.68
N ASP A 39 -6.44 -16.16 18.82
CA ASP A 39 -7.36 -16.12 19.97
C ASP A 39 -6.64 -16.37 21.32
N ASP A 40 -5.47 -17.04 21.30
CA ASP A 40 -4.56 -17.23 22.45
C ASP A 40 -3.50 -16.12 22.61
N GLN A 41 -3.68 -14.99 21.93
CA GLN A 41 -2.81 -13.81 21.97
C GLN A 41 -1.38 -14.07 21.49
N GLN A 42 -1.16 -15.06 20.61
CA GLN A 42 0.12 -15.22 19.94
C GLN A 42 0.14 -14.46 18.62
N LEU A 43 1.27 -13.82 18.33
CA LEU A 43 1.49 -13.20 17.03
C LEU A 43 2.09 -14.25 16.08
N ASN A 44 1.27 -14.72 15.15
CA ASN A 44 1.63 -15.73 14.17
C ASN A 44 1.90 -15.09 12.81
N VAL A 45 3.08 -15.32 12.24
CA VAL A 45 3.45 -14.85 10.89
C VAL A 45 3.65 -16.06 10.00
N TYR A 46 2.89 -16.10 8.90
CA TYR A 46 2.98 -17.13 7.87
C TYR A 46 3.26 -16.46 6.53
N LYS A 47 4.30 -16.88 5.85
CA LYS A 47 4.72 -16.30 4.57
C LYS A 47 5.40 -17.32 3.69
N THR A 48 5.20 -17.20 2.38
CA THR A 48 5.76 -18.11 1.39
C THR A 48 6.08 -17.38 0.09
N LYS A 49 7.01 -17.92 -0.67
CA LYS A 49 7.20 -17.56 -2.08
C LYS A 49 6.02 -18.07 -2.88
N GLY A 50 5.57 -17.31 -3.89
CA GLY A 50 4.49 -17.67 -4.79
C GLY A 50 3.22 -16.86 -4.56
N LYS A 51 2.11 -17.36 -5.07
CA LYS A 51 0.81 -16.70 -5.08
C LYS A 51 0.08 -16.79 -3.74
N VAL A 52 -1.03 -16.07 -3.62
CA VAL A 52 -1.93 -16.16 -2.45
C VAL A 52 -2.45 -17.59 -2.25
N SER A 53 -2.70 -18.34 -3.34
CA SER A 53 -3.08 -19.76 -3.27
C SER A 53 -2.02 -20.64 -2.60
N ASP A 54 -0.74 -20.32 -2.79
CA ASP A 54 0.35 -21.08 -2.14
C ASP A 54 0.39 -20.78 -0.65
N LEU A 55 0.11 -19.53 -0.25
CA LEU A 55 -0.07 -19.17 1.16
C LEU A 55 -1.26 -19.89 1.80
N GLU A 56 -2.41 -19.97 1.12
CA GLU A 56 -3.58 -20.72 1.61
C GLU A 56 -3.23 -22.19 1.87
N ASN A 57 -2.53 -22.84 0.94
CA ASN A 57 -2.09 -24.22 1.10
C ASN A 57 -1.11 -24.36 2.28
N PHE A 58 -0.18 -23.41 2.43
CA PHE A 58 0.82 -23.43 3.49
C PHE A 58 0.22 -23.33 4.90
N VAL A 59 -0.88 -22.57 5.05
CA VAL A 59 -1.50 -22.33 6.37
C VAL A 59 -2.62 -23.31 6.74
N THR A 60 -2.93 -24.30 5.89
CA THR A 60 -4.07 -25.23 6.07
C THR A 60 -4.11 -25.90 7.44
N GLN A 61 -2.94 -26.15 8.07
CA GLN A 61 -2.81 -26.80 9.38
C GLN A 61 -2.20 -25.84 10.43
N LYS A 62 -2.23 -24.55 10.19
CA LYS A 62 -1.67 -23.53 11.10
C LYS A 62 -2.77 -22.83 11.87
N ASP A 63 -2.40 -22.25 13.00
CA ASP A 63 -3.31 -21.42 13.76
C ASP A 63 -3.48 -20.05 13.06
N ILE A 64 -4.62 -19.89 12.43
CA ILE A 64 -5.07 -18.67 11.76
C ILE A 64 -6.29 -18.08 12.47
N SER A 65 -6.53 -18.47 13.71
CA SER A 65 -7.57 -17.89 14.56
C SER A 65 -7.26 -16.42 14.86
N GLY A 66 -8.26 -15.69 15.28
CA GLY A 66 -8.11 -14.28 15.66
C GLY A 66 -8.89 -13.32 14.78
N THR A 67 -9.04 -12.11 15.30
CA THR A 67 -9.91 -11.06 14.74
C THR A 67 -9.14 -9.81 14.32
N ILE A 68 -7.82 -9.86 14.44
CA ILE A 68 -6.90 -8.81 14.00
C ILE A 68 -5.77 -9.40 13.19
N GLY A 69 -5.41 -8.74 12.10
CA GLY A 69 -4.29 -9.17 11.27
C GLY A 69 -3.95 -8.21 10.15
N ILE A 70 -2.76 -8.44 9.57
CA ILE A 70 -2.24 -7.74 8.40
C ILE A 70 -1.73 -8.75 7.39
N ALA A 71 -1.81 -8.45 6.10
CA ALA A 71 -1.41 -9.36 5.04
C ALA A 71 -0.82 -8.58 3.86
N HIS A 72 0.03 -9.25 3.09
CA HIS A 72 0.80 -8.62 2.04
C HIS A 72 1.00 -9.55 0.84
N THR A 73 0.93 -8.98 -0.38
CA THR A 73 1.46 -9.58 -1.60
C THR A 73 2.61 -8.73 -2.11
N ARG A 74 3.72 -9.36 -2.45
CA ARG A 74 4.96 -8.68 -2.83
C ARG A 74 5.21 -8.75 -4.34
N TRP A 75 5.75 -7.66 -4.87
CA TRP A 75 6.51 -7.60 -6.10
C TRP A 75 7.92 -7.16 -5.71
N ALA A 76 8.90 -8.04 -5.86
CA ALA A 76 10.25 -7.81 -5.37
C ALA A 76 10.90 -6.60 -6.02
N THR A 77 11.30 -5.63 -5.19
CA THR A 77 12.16 -4.50 -5.56
C THR A 77 13.54 -4.64 -4.93
N HIS A 78 13.61 -5.13 -3.68
CA HIS A 78 14.85 -5.38 -2.93
C HIS A 78 14.89 -6.82 -2.45
N GLY A 79 15.95 -7.54 -2.79
CA GLY A 79 16.16 -8.95 -2.43
C GLY A 79 15.34 -9.93 -3.27
N GLU A 80 15.90 -11.12 -3.49
CA GLU A 80 15.27 -12.17 -4.28
C GLU A 80 13.90 -12.60 -3.74
N PRO A 81 12.97 -13.04 -4.62
CA PRO A 81 11.73 -13.67 -4.19
C PRO A 81 11.98 -14.97 -3.45
N CYS A 82 11.94 -14.92 -2.12
CA CYS A 82 12.06 -16.08 -1.22
C CYS A 82 11.22 -15.85 0.03
N SER A 83 10.96 -16.93 0.78
CA SER A 83 10.14 -16.85 2.00
C SER A 83 10.75 -15.93 3.08
N ALA A 84 12.09 -15.82 3.16
CA ALA A 84 12.75 -14.95 4.12
C ALA A 84 12.44 -13.46 3.84
N ASN A 85 12.44 -13.08 2.56
CA ASN A 85 12.20 -11.73 2.08
C ASN A 85 10.71 -11.38 1.91
N ALA A 86 9.80 -12.36 2.02
CA ALA A 86 8.37 -12.13 2.00
C ALA A 86 7.92 -11.34 3.24
N HIS A 87 6.88 -10.52 3.11
CA HIS A 87 6.24 -9.84 4.23
C HIS A 87 5.13 -10.73 4.83
N PRO A 88 4.79 -10.56 6.11
CA PRO A 88 5.31 -9.60 7.10
C PRO A 88 6.70 -9.96 7.64
N HIS A 89 7.39 -8.96 8.23
CA HIS A 89 8.63 -9.16 8.96
C HIS A 89 8.39 -9.04 10.47
N TYR A 90 9.03 -9.93 11.23
CA TYR A 90 9.10 -9.84 12.69
C TYR A 90 10.21 -8.88 13.15
N SER A 91 9.99 -8.24 14.30
CA SER A 91 11.07 -7.67 15.09
C SER A 91 11.92 -8.76 15.77
N SER A 92 13.08 -8.39 16.33
CA SER A 92 13.99 -9.34 16.99
C SER A 92 13.36 -10.09 18.16
N SER A 93 12.48 -9.44 18.92
CA SER A 93 11.73 -10.07 20.03
C SER A 93 10.53 -10.90 19.56
N GLU A 94 10.19 -10.85 18.27
CA GLU A 94 8.99 -11.45 17.67
C GLU A 94 7.67 -10.90 18.28
N LYS A 95 7.72 -9.71 18.89
CA LYS A 95 6.54 -9.03 19.44
C LYS A 95 5.85 -8.12 18.43
N LEU A 96 6.58 -7.62 17.43
CA LEU A 96 6.06 -6.77 16.37
C LEU A 96 6.07 -7.51 15.04
N ALA A 97 5.05 -7.28 14.21
CA ALA A 97 5.01 -7.71 12.82
C ALA A 97 4.63 -6.53 11.93
N LEU A 98 5.38 -6.32 10.84
CA LEU A 98 5.23 -5.18 9.95
C LEU A 98 5.17 -5.61 8.49
N ILE A 99 4.29 -4.95 7.73
CA ILE A 99 4.23 -4.99 6.26
C ILE A 99 4.51 -3.59 5.70
N HIS A 100 5.09 -3.53 4.49
CA HIS A 100 5.53 -2.29 3.89
C HIS A 100 5.41 -2.31 2.36
N ASN A 101 4.90 -1.23 1.80
CA ASN A 101 4.98 -0.87 0.40
C ASN A 101 5.83 0.40 0.27
N GLY A 102 6.85 0.36 -0.55
CA GLY A 102 7.74 1.49 -0.77
C GLY A 102 9.21 1.09 -0.73
N ILE A 103 10.07 2.07 -0.52
CA ILE A 103 11.53 1.88 -0.45
C ILE A 103 12.07 2.81 0.65
N ILE A 104 12.83 2.23 1.59
CA ILE A 104 13.58 2.98 2.61
C ILE A 104 14.99 3.22 2.05
N GLU A 105 15.22 4.39 1.49
CA GLU A 105 16.47 4.71 0.77
C GLU A 105 17.72 4.66 1.67
N ASN A 106 17.59 5.07 2.92
CA ASN A 106 18.69 5.07 3.89
C ASN A 106 18.79 3.78 4.73
N TYR A 107 18.15 2.68 4.29
CA TYR A 107 18.08 1.43 5.05
C TYR A 107 19.46 0.86 5.39
N ALA A 108 20.46 1.01 4.52
CA ALA A 108 21.80 0.47 4.74
C ALA A 108 22.48 1.11 5.96
N VAL A 109 22.38 2.43 6.08
CA VAL A 109 22.92 3.17 7.24
C VAL A 109 22.20 2.84 8.54
N LEU A 110 20.85 2.70 8.45
CA LEU A 110 20.04 2.32 9.61
C LEU A 110 20.34 0.88 10.04
N LYS A 111 20.56 -0.02 9.10
CA LYS A 111 20.92 -1.42 9.34
C LYS A 111 22.25 -1.53 10.08
N GLU A 112 23.28 -0.82 9.63
CA GLU A 112 24.60 -0.79 10.27
C GLU A 112 24.49 -0.32 11.72
N LYS A 113 23.80 0.82 11.96
CA LYS A 113 23.56 1.34 13.31
C LYS A 113 22.85 0.33 14.22
N LEU A 114 21.89 -0.42 13.70
CA LEU A 114 21.15 -1.44 14.47
C LEU A 114 22.01 -2.69 14.71
N GLN A 115 22.86 -3.08 13.78
CA GLN A 115 23.83 -4.18 13.96
C GLN A 115 24.84 -3.85 15.09
N ASP A 116 25.31 -2.61 15.17
CA ASP A 116 26.15 -2.12 16.28
C ASP A 116 25.42 -2.19 17.64
N LYS A 117 24.09 -2.20 17.65
CA LYS A 117 23.26 -2.38 18.85
C LYS A 117 22.90 -3.86 19.11
N GLY A 118 23.42 -4.79 18.31
CA GLY A 118 23.23 -6.21 18.48
C GLY A 118 22.00 -6.80 17.75
N TYR A 119 21.33 -6.03 16.88
CA TYR A 119 20.22 -6.55 16.07
C TYR A 119 20.72 -7.47 14.97
N ILE A 120 20.07 -8.62 14.81
CA ILE A 120 20.38 -9.62 13.79
C ILE A 120 19.30 -9.59 12.71
N PHE A 121 19.72 -9.57 11.45
CA PHE A 121 18.83 -9.53 10.29
C PHE A 121 18.74 -10.90 9.61
N LYS A 122 17.51 -11.36 9.36
CA LYS A 122 17.21 -12.66 8.73
C LYS A 122 16.89 -12.51 7.23
N SER A 123 16.66 -11.27 6.76
CA SER A 123 16.34 -10.96 5.36
C SER A 123 17.27 -9.89 4.77
N SER A 124 17.16 -9.70 3.47
CA SER A 124 17.85 -8.63 2.75
C SER A 124 16.95 -7.41 2.49
N THR A 125 15.76 -7.35 3.10
CA THR A 125 14.79 -6.29 2.83
C THR A 125 15.03 -5.06 3.71
N ASP A 126 14.73 -3.90 3.18
CA ASP A 126 14.65 -2.63 3.90
C ASP A 126 13.52 -2.63 4.96
N THR A 127 12.47 -3.40 4.72
CA THR A 127 11.33 -3.56 5.62
C THR A 127 11.71 -4.19 6.96
N GLU A 128 12.61 -5.17 6.97
CA GLU A 128 13.10 -5.74 8.22
C GLU A 128 13.88 -4.68 9.02
N VAL A 129 14.62 -3.82 8.35
CA VAL A 129 15.32 -2.70 9.01
C VAL A 129 14.32 -1.78 9.70
N LEU A 130 13.20 -1.49 9.07
CA LEU A 130 12.17 -0.62 9.65
C LEU A 130 11.53 -1.23 10.90
N VAL A 131 11.14 -2.50 10.89
CA VAL A 131 10.54 -3.11 12.08
C VAL A 131 11.52 -3.22 13.25
N GLN A 132 12.80 -3.48 12.97
CA GLN A 132 13.86 -3.47 13.99
C GLN A 132 14.08 -2.06 14.55
N LEU A 133 14.05 -1.02 13.71
CA LEU A 133 14.16 0.36 14.14
C LEU A 133 13.00 0.76 15.06
N ILE A 134 11.76 0.38 14.71
CA ILE A 134 10.58 0.64 15.54
C ILE A 134 10.72 -0.05 16.90
N GLU A 135 11.15 -1.31 16.93
CA GLU A 135 11.40 -2.03 18.18
C GLU A 135 12.49 -1.34 19.02
N TYR A 136 13.61 -0.97 18.39
CA TYR A 136 14.68 -0.24 19.05
C TYR A 136 14.17 1.06 19.69
N MET A 137 13.39 1.85 18.94
CA MET A 137 12.81 3.10 19.48
C MET A 137 11.83 2.83 20.64
N LYS A 138 10.97 1.79 20.52
CA LYS A 138 10.02 1.40 21.56
C LYS A 138 10.72 1.01 22.86
N VAL A 139 11.71 0.14 22.76
CA VAL A 139 12.41 -0.42 23.95
C VAL A 139 13.33 0.59 24.59
N THR A 140 14.15 1.28 23.79
CA THR A 140 15.17 2.22 24.32
C THR A 140 14.53 3.43 24.97
N ASN A 141 13.46 3.97 24.42
CA ASN A 141 12.79 5.15 24.95
C ASN A 141 11.62 4.80 25.90
N GLN A 142 11.27 3.54 26.07
CA GLN A 142 10.14 3.07 26.90
C GLN A 142 8.81 3.78 26.54
N VAL A 143 8.52 3.88 25.26
CA VAL A 143 7.38 4.61 24.73
C VAL A 143 6.31 3.67 24.12
N SER A 144 5.11 4.22 23.87
CA SER A 144 4.05 3.50 23.17
C SER A 144 4.47 3.12 21.74
N LEU A 145 3.78 2.15 21.12
CA LEU A 145 4.01 1.77 19.73
C LEU A 145 3.84 2.97 18.79
N LEU A 146 2.80 3.79 18.98
CA LEU A 146 2.58 5.00 18.18
C LEU A 146 3.79 5.94 18.23
N THR A 147 4.28 6.24 19.43
CA THR A 147 5.44 7.12 19.59
C THR A 147 6.71 6.49 18.97
N ALA A 148 6.89 5.18 19.13
CA ALA A 148 8.02 4.46 18.51
C ALA A 148 7.98 4.52 16.99
N VAL A 149 6.79 4.38 16.38
CA VAL A 149 6.57 4.54 14.93
C VAL A 149 6.90 5.98 14.50
N GLN A 150 6.41 6.99 15.23
CA GLN A 150 6.72 8.40 14.93
C GLN A 150 8.23 8.68 14.95
N LEU A 151 8.93 8.21 15.98
CA LEU A 151 10.38 8.37 16.10
C LEU A 151 11.13 7.65 14.98
N ALA A 152 10.76 6.42 14.68
CA ALA A 152 11.39 5.63 13.63
C ALA A 152 11.17 6.25 12.25
N LEU A 153 9.94 6.68 11.93
CA LEU A 153 9.62 7.32 10.66
C LEU A 153 10.27 8.70 10.50
N GLY A 154 10.62 9.38 11.60
CA GLY A 154 11.41 10.59 11.58
C GLY A 154 12.86 10.39 11.10
N GLU A 155 13.43 9.18 11.28
CA GLU A 155 14.77 8.80 10.82
C GLU A 155 14.78 8.25 9.38
N VAL A 156 13.61 7.92 8.81
CA VAL A 156 13.47 7.26 7.51
C VAL A 156 13.46 8.27 6.37
N ILE A 157 14.28 8.01 5.36
CA ILE A 157 14.25 8.70 4.07
C ILE A 157 13.68 7.71 3.04
N GLY A 158 12.66 8.14 2.30
CA GLY A 158 12.04 7.33 1.25
C GLY A 158 10.52 7.37 1.27
N ALA A 159 9.92 6.45 0.52
CA ALA A 159 8.48 6.29 0.39
C ALA A 159 8.02 5.07 1.19
N TYR A 160 6.90 5.19 1.90
CA TYR A 160 6.34 4.07 2.64
C TYR A 160 4.81 4.12 2.75
N ALA A 161 4.21 2.95 2.74
CA ALA A 161 2.92 2.65 3.36
C ALA A 161 3.13 1.42 4.23
N ILE A 162 2.87 1.53 5.52
CA ILE A 162 3.11 0.47 6.49
C ILE A 162 1.86 0.13 7.29
N ALA A 163 1.79 -1.12 7.75
CA ALA A 163 0.92 -1.53 8.84
C ALA A 163 1.71 -2.41 9.81
N ILE A 164 1.49 -2.21 11.10
CA ILE A 164 2.20 -2.89 12.17
C ILE A 164 1.23 -3.41 13.23
N LEU A 165 1.51 -4.62 13.70
CA LEU A 165 0.88 -5.27 14.86
C LEU A 165 1.85 -5.34 16.01
N ASP A 166 1.32 -5.23 17.22
CA ASP A 166 2.05 -5.44 18.47
C ASP A 166 1.34 -6.52 19.30
N LYS A 167 2.04 -7.61 19.60
CA LYS A 167 1.54 -8.69 20.45
C LYS A 167 1.11 -8.20 21.84
N GLU A 168 1.74 -7.14 22.35
CA GLU A 168 1.43 -6.55 23.66
C GLU A 168 0.18 -5.67 23.62
N HIS A 169 -0.28 -5.26 22.43
CA HIS A 169 -1.49 -4.47 22.20
C HIS A 169 -2.34 -5.12 21.10
N PRO A 170 -3.03 -6.24 21.43
CA PRO A 170 -3.72 -7.09 20.44
C PRO A 170 -5.03 -6.48 19.91
N ASP A 171 -5.40 -5.30 20.33
CA ASP A 171 -6.59 -4.54 19.95
C ASP A 171 -6.28 -3.33 19.06
N GLU A 172 -5.04 -3.24 18.53
CA GLU A 172 -4.60 -2.06 17.78
C GLU A 172 -3.81 -2.43 16.52
N ILE A 173 -4.08 -1.72 15.42
CA ILE A 173 -3.22 -1.64 14.24
C ILE A 173 -2.75 -0.21 14.09
N ILE A 174 -1.45 0.01 13.92
CA ILE A 174 -0.92 1.31 13.51
C ILE A 174 -0.55 1.24 12.04
N ALA A 175 -0.98 2.24 11.27
CA ALA A 175 -0.71 2.37 9.86
C ALA A 175 -0.19 3.76 9.54
N ALA A 176 0.81 3.89 8.66
CA ALA A 176 1.37 5.18 8.30
C ALA A 176 1.67 5.23 6.80
N ARG A 177 1.66 6.46 6.25
CA ARG A 177 1.87 6.67 4.83
C ARG A 177 2.79 7.86 4.55
N LYS A 178 3.64 7.69 3.51
CA LYS A 178 4.35 8.75 2.80
C LYS A 178 4.60 8.29 1.36
N SER A 179 4.03 8.98 0.39
CA SER A 179 4.14 8.75 -1.07
C SER A 179 3.52 7.44 -1.61
N SER A 180 3.41 6.38 -0.81
CA SER A 180 2.74 5.14 -1.20
C SER A 180 1.27 5.15 -0.73
N PRO A 181 0.28 4.70 -1.54
CA PRO A 181 -1.13 4.82 -1.18
C PRO A 181 -1.52 3.91 -0.01
N LEU A 182 -2.38 4.41 0.87
CA LEU A 182 -2.97 3.66 1.98
C LEU A 182 -4.36 4.21 2.31
N VAL A 183 -5.33 3.31 2.46
CA VAL A 183 -6.75 3.62 2.67
C VAL A 183 -7.25 2.88 3.90
N VAL A 184 -7.98 3.57 4.76
CA VAL A 184 -8.68 3.00 5.91
C VAL A 184 -10.17 2.93 5.60
N GLY A 185 -10.79 1.76 5.71
CA GLY A 185 -12.22 1.57 5.65
C GLY A 185 -12.84 1.57 7.05
N ILE A 186 -13.94 2.29 7.22
CA ILE A 186 -14.66 2.40 8.49
C ILE A 186 -15.94 1.58 8.40
N GLY A 187 -15.96 0.43 9.10
CA GLY A 187 -17.12 -0.42 9.24
C GLY A 187 -17.84 -0.22 10.60
N GLU A 188 -18.83 -1.07 10.85
CA GLU A 188 -19.56 -1.06 12.13
C GLU A 188 -18.77 -1.84 13.21
N ASN A 189 -18.09 -1.12 14.09
CA ASN A 189 -17.15 -1.68 15.09
C ASN A 189 -16.01 -2.50 14.47
N GLU A 190 -15.52 -2.10 13.32
CA GLU A 190 -14.39 -2.73 12.63
C GLU A 190 -13.71 -1.75 11.70
N PHE A 191 -12.42 -1.99 11.44
CA PHE A 191 -11.65 -1.24 10.48
C PHE A 191 -10.99 -2.17 9.47
N PHE A 192 -10.87 -1.65 8.27
CA PHE A 192 -10.14 -2.26 7.17
C PHE A 192 -8.99 -1.36 6.77
N LEU A 193 -7.90 -1.93 6.35
CA LEU A 193 -6.76 -1.22 5.80
C LEU A 193 -6.40 -1.85 4.47
N ALA A 194 -6.11 -1.04 3.46
CA ALA A 194 -5.59 -1.55 2.20
C ALA A 194 -4.78 -0.50 1.43
N SER A 195 -3.90 -0.96 0.55
CA SER A 195 -3.18 -0.09 -0.40
C SER A 195 -4.06 0.44 -1.54
N ASP A 196 -5.31 -0.02 -1.63
CA ASP A 196 -6.31 0.32 -2.64
C ASP A 196 -7.70 0.08 -2.04
N ALA A 197 -8.74 0.81 -2.46
CA ALA A 197 -10.09 0.63 -1.93
C ALA A 197 -10.75 -0.70 -2.33
N THR A 198 -10.26 -1.36 -3.37
CA THR A 198 -10.83 -2.61 -3.93
C THR A 198 -11.08 -3.72 -2.91
N PRO A 199 -10.18 -4.04 -1.97
CA PRO A 199 -10.45 -5.02 -0.91
C PRO A 199 -11.53 -4.61 0.08
N ILE A 200 -11.77 -3.30 0.22
CA ILE A 200 -12.59 -2.70 1.29
C ILE A 200 -14.06 -2.55 0.90
N VAL A 201 -14.34 -2.22 -0.37
CA VAL A 201 -15.69 -1.80 -0.84
C VAL A 201 -16.80 -2.84 -0.65
N GLU A 202 -16.46 -4.10 -0.45
CA GLU A 202 -17.44 -5.15 -0.11
C GLU A 202 -17.98 -5.00 1.32
N TYR A 203 -17.19 -4.38 2.19
CA TYR A 203 -17.47 -4.32 3.63
C TYR A 203 -17.98 -2.96 4.07
N THR A 204 -17.51 -1.89 3.44
CA THR A 204 -17.92 -0.52 3.73
C THR A 204 -17.67 0.40 2.54
N ASP A 205 -18.55 1.39 2.38
CA ASP A 205 -18.40 2.48 1.42
C ASP A 205 -17.72 3.74 2.03
N LYS A 206 -17.45 3.72 3.35
CA LYS A 206 -16.81 4.83 4.06
C LYS A 206 -15.32 4.59 4.16
N VAL A 207 -14.53 5.44 3.52
CA VAL A 207 -13.07 5.34 3.52
C VAL A 207 -12.39 6.66 3.87
N VAL A 208 -11.20 6.55 4.43
CA VAL A 208 -10.26 7.65 4.63
C VAL A 208 -8.99 7.33 3.85
N TYR A 209 -8.63 8.19 2.92
CA TYR A 209 -7.33 8.13 2.24
C TYR A 209 -6.34 8.91 3.10
N LEU A 210 -5.35 8.22 3.64
CA LEU A 210 -4.30 8.89 4.41
C LEU A 210 -3.48 9.80 3.52
N GLU A 211 -3.10 10.96 4.03
CA GLU A 211 -2.18 11.89 3.39
C GLU A 211 -0.72 11.63 3.81
N ASP A 212 0.22 12.26 3.13
CA ASP A 212 1.65 12.08 3.42
C ASP A 212 2.01 12.57 4.82
N GLY A 213 2.65 11.69 5.60
CA GLY A 213 3.04 11.95 6.98
C GLY A 213 1.93 11.68 8.01
N GLU A 214 0.77 11.18 7.57
CA GLU A 214 -0.30 10.75 8.49
C GLU A 214 -0.08 9.33 9.00
N ILE A 215 -0.50 9.15 10.25
CA ILE A 215 -0.49 7.88 10.97
C ILE A 215 -1.90 7.62 11.50
N ALA A 216 -2.50 6.53 11.07
CA ALA A 216 -3.79 6.06 11.56
C ALA A 216 -3.58 5.05 12.70
N VAL A 217 -4.35 5.21 13.76
CA VAL A 217 -4.46 4.28 14.88
C VAL A 217 -5.84 3.65 14.81
N LEU A 218 -5.90 2.39 14.42
CA LEU A 218 -7.12 1.60 14.33
C LEU A 218 -7.23 0.77 15.60
N ASN A 219 -8.10 1.20 16.52
CA ASN A 219 -8.28 0.54 17.81
C ASN A 219 -9.72 0.04 17.93
N LEU A 220 -9.87 -1.24 18.29
CA LEU A 220 -11.18 -1.86 18.38
C LEU A 220 -12.07 -1.15 19.44
N GLY A 221 -13.26 -0.74 19.03
CA GLY A 221 -14.22 -0.07 19.91
C GLY A 221 -13.97 1.41 20.15
N LYS A 222 -12.98 2.02 19.44
CA LYS A 222 -12.73 3.47 19.43
C LYS A 222 -12.98 4.06 18.06
N GLU A 223 -13.11 5.37 17.98
CA GLU A 223 -13.13 6.08 16.70
C GLU A 223 -11.74 6.04 16.05
N LEU A 224 -11.74 6.17 14.72
CA LEU A 224 -10.49 6.28 13.97
C LEU A 224 -9.73 7.53 14.42
N LYS A 225 -8.51 7.32 14.89
CA LYS A 225 -7.60 8.41 15.24
C LYS A 225 -6.54 8.54 14.16
N VAL A 226 -6.37 9.76 13.63
CA VAL A 226 -5.29 10.09 12.71
C VAL A 226 -4.42 11.17 13.33
N VAL A 227 -3.10 10.98 13.32
CA VAL A 227 -2.11 11.94 13.80
C VAL A 227 -1.01 12.11 12.77
N ASN A 228 -0.27 13.21 12.86
CA ASN A 228 0.97 13.36 12.08
C ASN A 228 2.21 12.92 12.86
N LEU A 229 3.38 13.02 12.24
CA LEU A 229 4.67 12.68 12.86
C LEU A 229 4.99 13.51 14.13
N ASN A 230 4.39 14.68 14.29
CA ASN A 230 4.53 15.54 15.47
C ASN A 230 3.43 15.30 16.52
N ASN A 231 2.68 14.21 16.40
CA ASN A 231 1.56 13.86 17.28
C ASN A 231 0.42 14.89 17.31
N VAL A 232 0.29 15.69 16.26
CA VAL A 232 -0.86 16.58 16.09
C VAL A 232 -2.02 15.78 15.52
N GLU A 233 -3.18 15.83 16.18
CA GLU A 233 -4.37 15.14 15.73
C GLU A 233 -4.96 15.81 14.49
N MET A 234 -5.25 14.98 13.49
CA MET A 234 -5.81 15.39 12.20
C MET A 234 -7.27 14.97 12.14
N ILE A 235 -8.10 15.78 11.50
CA ILE A 235 -9.51 15.42 11.26
C ILE A 235 -9.57 14.69 9.91
N PRO A 236 -9.81 13.37 9.89
CA PRO A 236 -9.81 12.63 8.64
C PRO A 236 -11.03 12.96 7.79
N GLU A 237 -10.81 13.20 6.49
CA GLU A 237 -11.91 13.36 5.53
C GLU A 237 -12.48 11.99 5.16
N ILE A 238 -13.70 11.70 5.64
CA ILE A 238 -14.40 10.47 5.29
C ILE A 238 -15.04 10.63 3.91
N LYS A 239 -14.58 9.85 2.95
CA LYS A 239 -15.10 9.81 1.57
C LYS A 239 -16.01 8.60 1.38
N LYS A 240 -17.03 8.75 0.54
CA LYS A 240 -17.85 7.64 0.10
C LYS A 240 -17.31 7.09 -1.22
N VAL A 241 -17.04 5.78 -1.26
CA VAL A 241 -16.55 5.11 -2.46
C VAL A 241 -17.73 4.59 -3.27
N GLU A 242 -17.90 5.09 -4.49
CA GLU A 242 -18.91 4.65 -5.44
C GLU A 242 -18.34 3.56 -6.39
N LEU A 243 -17.69 2.53 -5.83
CA LEU A 243 -17.19 1.41 -6.64
C LEU A 243 -18.23 0.30 -6.71
N ASN A 244 -18.61 -0.11 -7.92
CA ASN A 244 -19.49 -1.25 -8.15
C ASN A 244 -18.66 -2.54 -8.07
N LEU A 245 -19.04 -3.47 -7.18
CA LEU A 245 -18.39 -4.79 -7.05
C LEU A 245 -18.25 -5.53 -8.38
N GLY A 246 -19.23 -5.40 -9.27
CA GLY A 246 -19.18 -6.00 -10.61
C GLY A 246 -18.03 -5.49 -11.48
N GLN A 247 -17.54 -4.27 -11.22
CA GLN A 247 -16.37 -3.71 -11.93
C GLN A 247 -15.05 -4.28 -11.41
N LEU A 248 -15.01 -4.75 -10.16
CA LEU A 248 -13.82 -5.28 -9.49
C LEU A 248 -13.59 -6.77 -9.76
N GLU A 249 -14.62 -7.47 -10.22
CA GLU A 249 -14.56 -8.90 -10.53
C GLU A 249 -14.34 -9.11 -12.04
N LYS A 250 -13.97 -10.33 -12.41
CA LYS A 250 -13.74 -10.67 -13.82
C LYS A 250 -14.99 -10.54 -14.70
N GLY A 251 -16.19 -10.37 -14.12
CA GLY A 251 -17.44 -10.15 -14.86
C GLY A 251 -17.80 -11.27 -15.85
N GLY A 252 -17.47 -12.53 -15.50
CA GLY A 252 -17.67 -13.69 -16.37
C GLY A 252 -16.54 -13.98 -17.36
N TYR A 253 -15.51 -13.13 -17.42
CA TYR A 253 -14.32 -13.37 -18.24
C TYR A 253 -13.33 -14.31 -17.55
N PRO A 254 -12.62 -15.20 -18.26
CA PRO A 254 -11.62 -16.09 -17.68
C PRO A 254 -10.40 -15.33 -17.13
N HIS A 255 -10.06 -14.16 -17.73
CA HIS A 255 -8.90 -13.35 -17.37
C HIS A 255 -9.25 -11.87 -17.31
N PHE A 256 -8.61 -11.10 -16.43
CA PHE A 256 -8.75 -9.64 -16.37
C PHE A 256 -8.37 -8.96 -17.67
N MET A 257 -7.30 -9.36 -18.32
CA MET A 257 -6.88 -8.81 -19.62
C MET A 257 -8.00 -8.92 -20.67
N LEU A 258 -8.69 -10.05 -20.74
CA LEU A 258 -9.79 -10.20 -21.68
C LEU A 258 -10.97 -9.27 -21.34
N LYS A 259 -11.32 -9.14 -20.05
CA LYS A 259 -12.31 -8.17 -19.57
C LYS A 259 -11.91 -6.76 -20.00
N GLU A 260 -10.68 -6.33 -19.70
CA GLU A 260 -10.16 -5.00 -20.02
C GLU A 260 -10.19 -4.71 -21.54
N ILE A 261 -9.89 -5.70 -22.38
CA ILE A 261 -10.00 -5.57 -23.83
C ILE A 261 -11.43 -5.20 -24.24
N PHE A 262 -12.44 -5.88 -23.68
CA PHE A 262 -13.85 -5.61 -23.99
C PHE A 262 -14.38 -4.33 -23.33
N GLU A 263 -13.81 -3.89 -22.21
CA GLU A 263 -14.17 -2.64 -21.52
C GLU A 263 -13.57 -1.38 -22.16
N GLN A 264 -12.58 -1.51 -23.07
CA GLN A 264 -11.91 -0.36 -23.68
C GLN A 264 -12.87 0.70 -24.25
N PRO A 265 -13.96 0.36 -24.98
CA PRO A 265 -14.87 1.39 -25.51
C PRO A 265 -15.53 2.24 -24.41
N ASP A 266 -15.88 1.62 -23.29
CA ASP A 266 -16.50 2.30 -22.15
C ASP A 266 -15.46 3.13 -21.37
N CYS A 267 -14.28 2.58 -21.12
CA CYS A 267 -13.19 3.27 -20.48
C CYS A 267 -12.76 4.53 -21.27
N ILE A 268 -12.69 4.44 -22.61
CA ILE A 268 -12.37 5.58 -23.46
C ILE A 268 -13.47 6.64 -23.37
N ARG A 269 -14.76 6.25 -23.43
CA ARG A 269 -15.88 7.19 -23.24
C ARG A 269 -15.81 7.89 -21.89
N ASP A 270 -15.52 7.16 -20.84
CA ASP A 270 -15.39 7.71 -19.48
C ASP A 270 -14.21 8.65 -19.35
N CYS A 271 -13.07 8.34 -19.97
CA CYS A 271 -11.91 9.25 -20.03
C CYS A 271 -12.22 10.56 -20.78
N MET A 272 -13.12 10.54 -21.75
CA MET A 272 -13.51 11.74 -22.51
C MET A 272 -14.61 12.55 -21.83
N ARG A 273 -15.38 11.94 -20.92
CA ARG A 273 -16.52 12.58 -20.25
C ARG A 273 -16.11 13.85 -19.51
N GLY A 274 -16.74 14.97 -19.86
CA GLY A 274 -16.45 16.30 -19.30
C GLY A 274 -15.11 16.90 -19.73
N ARG A 275 -14.35 16.23 -20.59
CA ARG A 275 -13.07 16.72 -21.11
C ARG A 275 -13.11 17.17 -22.56
N ILE A 276 -14.09 16.68 -23.31
CA ILE A 276 -14.32 17.12 -24.69
C ILE A 276 -15.54 18.02 -24.70
N ASN A 277 -15.37 19.26 -25.11
CA ASN A 277 -16.45 20.20 -25.35
C ASN A 277 -16.61 20.33 -26.87
N VAL A 278 -17.58 19.59 -27.42
CA VAL A 278 -17.86 19.55 -28.88
C VAL A 278 -18.39 20.89 -29.39
N GLU A 279 -19.15 21.63 -28.57
CA GLU A 279 -19.73 22.94 -28.97
C GLU A 279 -18.64 24.04 -29.07
N ALA A 280 -17.64 23.95 -28.21
CA ALA A 280 -16.52 24.91 -28.20
C ALA A 280 -15.31 24.43 -29.00
N ASP A 281 -15.39 23.27 -29.62
CA ASP A 281 -14.28 22.58 -30.34
C ASP A 281 -13.01 22.57 -29.52
N ASN A 282 -13.12 22.16 -28.26
CA ASN A 282 -12.04 22.30 -27.28
C ASN A 282 -11.94 21.08 -26.35
N VAL A 283 -10.71 20.80 -25.88
CA VAL A 283 -10.40 19.83 -24.85
C VAL A 283 -10.07 20.53 -23.55
N VAL A 284 -10.79 20.18 -22.49
CA VAL A 284 -10.61 20.77 -21.15
C VAL A 284 -9.92 19.76 -20.25
N LEU A 285 -8.68 20.04 -19.85
CA LEU A 285 -7.90 19.29 -18.89
C LEU A 285 -7.49 20.24 -17.77
N SER A 286 -8.22 20.23 -16.65
CA SER A 286 -8.09 21.23 -15.57
C SER A 286 -6.63 21.37 -15.09
N ALA A 287 -5.94 20.29 -14.77
CA ALA A 287 -4.54 20.31 -14.35
C ALA A 287 -3.57 20.88 -15.41
N VAL A 288 -3.91 20.76 -16.70
CA VAL A 288 -3.12 21.33 -17.81
C VAL A 288 -3.39 22.83 -17.92
N ILE A 289 -4.64 23.26 -17.69
CA ILE A 289 -5.04 24.68 -17.75
C ILE A 289 -4.35 25.46 -16.64
N ASP A 290 -4.28 24.95 -15.43
CA ASP A 290 -3.62 25.58 -14.28
C ASP A 290 -2.13 25.84 -14.51
N HIS A 291 -1.50 25.09 -15.41
CA HIS A 291 -0.09 25.22 -15.75
C HIS A 291 0.15 25.66 -17.21
N ARG A 292 -0.87 26.23 -17.85
CA ARG A 292 -0.85 26.59 -19.28
C ARG A 292 0.38 27.40 -19.68
N GLU A 293 0.68 28.47 -18.96
CA GLU A 293 1.83 29.33 -19.28
C GLU A 293 3.16 28.60 -19.21
N LYS A 294 3.34 27.73 -18.21
CA LYS A 294 4.54 26.91 -18.06
C LYS A 294 4.68 25.94 -19.23
N LEU A 295 3.59 25.30 -19.62
CA LEU A 295 3.58 24.33 -20.73
C LEU A 295 3.81 25.00 -22.07
N MET A 296 3.18 26.15 -22.34
CA MET A 296 3.35 26.91 -23.58
C MET A 296 4.76 27.45 -23.76
N ASN A 297 5.48 27.72 -22.68
CA ASN A 297 6.85 28.22 -22.69
C ASN A 297 7.91 27.12 -22.58
N ALA A 298 7.50 25.85 -22.45
CA ALA A 298 8.42 24.74 -22.34
C ALA A 298 9.30 24.61 -23.60
N LYS A 299 10.60 24.36 -23.38
CA LYS A 299 11.57 24.14 -24.48
C LYS A 299 11.86 22.65 -24.69
N ARG A 300 11.51 21.82 -23.73
CA ARG A 300 11.56 20.36 -23.80
C ARG A 300 10.60 19.75 -22.78
N PHE A 301 10.21 18.50 -23.00
CA PHE A 301 9.50 17.67 -22.04
C PHE A 301 10.31 16.45 -21.68
N ILE A 302 10.21 16.02 -20.43
CA ILE A 302 10.71 14.72 -19.97
C ILE A 302 9.50 13.98 -19.38
N ILE A 303 9.16 12.83 -19.95
CA ILE A 303 8.09 11.95 -19.49
C ILE A 303 8.75 10.80 -18.72
N VAL A 304 8.45 10.67 -17.45
CA VAL A 304 8.99 9.61 -16.59
C VAL A 304 7.87 8.68 -16.19
N ALA A 305 7.96 7.41 -16.56
CA ALA A 305 6.92 6.42 -16.29
C ALA A 305 7.46 4.99 -16.35
N CYS A 306 6.67 4.02 -15.89
CA CYS A 306 6.95 2.59 -16.05
C CYS A 306 5.73 1.85 -16.62
N GLY A 307 5.93 0.63 -17.12
CA GLY A 307 4.89 -0.24 -17.66
C GLY A 307 4.13 0.39 -18.83
N THR A 308 2.80 0.24 -18.85
CA THR A 308 1.94 0.78 -19.92
C THR A 308 1.95 2.29 -20.01
N SER A 309 2.21 3.00 -18.90
CA SER A 309 2.37 4.46 -18.89
C SER A 309 3.62 4.91 -19.63
N TRP A 310 4.71 4.14 -19.56
CA TRP A 310 5.90 4.41 -20.34
C TRP A 310 5.64 4.23 -21.84
N HIS A 311 4.92 3.17 -22.25
CA HIS A 311 4.51 2.98 -23.63
C HIS A 311 3.59 4.12 -24.13
N ALA A 312 2.66 4.60 -23.30
CA ALA A 312 1.86 5.80 -23.60
C ALA A 312 2.75 7.03 -23.75
N GLY A 313 3.79 7.15 -22.93
CA GLY A 313 4.80 8.22 -23.02
C GLY A 313 5.54 8.23 -24.37
N LEU A 314 5.89 7.07 -24.93
CA LEU A 314 6.50 6.97 -26.26
C LEU A 314 5.57 7.50 -27.37
N ILE A 315 4.27 7.19 -27.29
CA ILE A 315 3.27 7.73 -28.21
C ILE A 315 3.14 9.25 -28.01
N GLY A 316 3.06 9.70 -26.74
CA GLY A 316 3.04 11.11 -26.39
C GLY A 316 4.25 11.88 -26.92
N LYS A 317 5.45 11.31 -26.84
CA LYS A 317 6.67 11.86 -27.45
C LYS A 317 6.45 12.12 -28.95
N HIS A 318 6.03 11.08 -29.67
CA HIS A 318 5.81 11.21 -31.12
C HIS A 318 4.81 12.30 -31.47
N LEU A 319 3.70 12.39 -30.73
CA LEU A 319 2.66 13.40 -30.96
C LEU A 319 3.15 14.82 -30.64
N ILE A 320 3.79 15.05 -29.50
CA ILE A 320 4.29 16.35 -29.07
C ILE A 320 5.39 16.84 -30.04
N GLU A 321 6.37 15.98 -30.37
CA GLU A 321 7.41 16.33 -31.33
C GLU A 321 6.85 16.64 -32.72
N SER A 322 5.83 15.90 -33.17
CA SER A 322 5.21 16.10 -34.49
C SER A 322 4.39 17.37 -34.56
N PHE A 323 3.56 17.64 -33.54
CA PHE A 323 2.62 18.76 -33.57
C PHE A 323 3.20 20.05 -32.99
N CYS A 324 3.95 19.95 -31.90
CA CYS A 324 4.45 21.13 -31.17
C CYS A 324 5.89 21.48 -31.55
N ARG A 325 6.64 20.59 -32.20
CA ARG A 325 8.07 20.74 -32.53
C ARG A 325 8.93 21.00 -31.30
N ILE A 326 8.54 20.44 -30.15
CA ILE A 326 9.27 20.54 -28.87
C ILE A 326 9.90 19.16 -28.60
N PRO A 327 11.22 19.08 -28.30
CA PRO A 327 11.89 17.82 -27.98
C PRO A 327 11.30 17.14 -26.75
N VAL A 328 11.13 15.83 -26.83
CA VAL A 328 10.61 15.01 -25.73
C VAL A 328 11.53 13.83 -25.46
N GLU A 329 11.87 13.62 -24.21
CA GLU A 329 12.57 12.43 -23.72
C GLU A 329 11.58 11.56 -22.92
N VAL A 330 11.71 10.24 -23.02
CA VAL A 330 10.87 9.30 -22.28
C VAL A 330 11.77 8.36 -21.51
N GLU A 331 11.71 8.44 -20.19
CA GLU A 331 12.59 7.74 -19.28
C GLU A 331 11.80 6.73 -18.41
N TYR A 332 12.47 5.67 -17.99
CA TYR A 332 11.90 4.74 -17.02
C TYR A 332 11.94 5.34 -15.62
N ALA A 333 10.79 5.28 -14.91
CA ALA A 333 10.77 5.50 -13.48
C ALA A 333 11.31 4.25 -12.77
N LEU A 334 12.39 4.40 -12.04
CA LEU A 334 13.00 3.34 -11.21
C LEU A 334 12.30 3.28 -9.86
#